data_c53a1b98f0053ad9ab3e941cff8e12c2
#
_entry.id   c53a1b98f0053ad9ab3e941cff8e12c2
#
_cell.length_a   1.000
_cell.length_b   1.000
_cell.length_c   1.000
_cell.angle_alpha   90.00
_cell.angle_beta   90.00
_cell.angle_gamma   90.00
#
_symmetry.space_group_name_H-M   'P 1'
#
loop_
_entity.id
_entity.type
_entity.pdbx_description
1 polymer ?
#
loop_
_entity_poly.entity_id
_entity_poly.type
_entity_poly.pdbx_seq_one_letter_code
_entity_poly.pdbx_strand_id
1 'polypeptide(L)'
;DWTAEYCHALVRYNTILIDFARDTWGYISLGYFRQKVAKDEVGSSTMPHKVNPIDFENAEGNLGMANALLQHFAEKLPVSRWQRDLTDSTVQRNLGVAAGYILIALQSLLKGVGKLQVNEEAIQADVAAAWEVLAEAVQTVMRRYGIPEPYEKLKALTRGQAVTRDILQTFIDSLEIPASEKKRLLTLTPETYIGLADKQARDL
;
A
#
# COMPACT_ATOMS: atom_id res chain seq x y z
N ASP A 1 -17.10 27.86 -7.44
CA ASP A 1 -15.77 27.35 -7.02
C ASP A 1 -15.86 26.42 -5.82
N TRP A 2 -16.66 26.72 -4.77
CA TRP A 2 -16.77 25.86 -3.59
C TRP A 2 -17.17 24.39 -3.92
N THR A 3 -18.03 24.20 -4.91
CA THR A 3 -18.43 22.85 -5.35
C THR A 3 -17.25 22.10 -5.97
N ALA A 4 -16.42 22.79 -6.75
CA ALA A 4 -15.20 22.23 -7.32
C ALA A 4 -14.20 21.81 -6.22
N GLU A 5 -13.99 22.68 -5.22
CA GLU A 5 -13.14 22.39 -4.07
C GLU A 5 -13.64 21.15 -3.31
N TYR A 6 -14.92 21.08 -3.04
CA TYR A 6 -15.53 19.91 -2.39
C TYR A 6 -15.37 18.62 -3.21
N CYS A 7 -15.62 18.69 -4.52
CA CYS A 7 -15.44 17.53 -5.41
C CYS A 7 -13.97 17.06 -5.45
N HIS A 8 -13.00 18.00 -5.52
CA HIS A 8 -11.59 17.66 -5.49
C HIS A 8 -11.16 17.04 -4.14
N ALA A 9 -11.73 17.50 -3.03
CA ALA A 9 -11.49 16.88 -1.72
C ALA A 9 -11.98 15.43 -1.68
N LEU A 10 -13.16 15.15 -2.24
CA LEU A 10 -13.69 13.79 -2.35
C LEU A 10 -12.86 12.92 -3.31
N VAL A 11 -12.39 13.45 -4.43
CA VAL A 11 -11.50 12.72 -5.35
C VAL A 11 -10.21 12.30 -4.64
N ARG A 12 -9.61 13.20 -3.86
CA ARG A 12 -8.41 12.86 -3.06
C ARG A 12 -8.70 11.78 -2.03
N TYR A 13 -9.80 11.89 -1.31
CA TYR A 13 -10.23 10.88 -0.35
C TYR A 13 -10.44 9.52 -1.04
N ASN A 14 -11.17 9.49 -2.14
CA ASN A 14 -11.41 8.27 -2.90
C ASN A 14 -10.11 7.65 -3.43
N THR A 15 -9.13 8.46 -3.82
CA THR A 15 -7.84 7.98 -4.32
C THR A 15 -7.07 7.23 -3.22
N ILE A 16 -7.11 7.71 -1.97
CA ILE A 16 -6.53 7.01 -0.82
C ILE A 16 -7.22 5.65 -0.60
N LEU A 17 -8.54 5.62 -0.74
CA LEU A 17 -9.29 4.36 -0.58
C LEU A 17 -9.06 3.37 -1.72
N ILE A 18 -8.84 3.86 -2.95
CA ILE A 18 -8.45 3.02 -4.10
C ILE A 18 -7.08 2.39 -3.83
N ASP A 19 -6.13 3.17 -3.37
CA ASP A 19 -4.79 2.70 -3.00
C ASP A 19 -4.87 1.60 -1.92
N PHE A 20 -5.60 1.87 -0.84
CA PHE A 20 -5.87 0.89 0.20
C PHE A 20 -6.53 -0.40 -0.34
N ALA A 21 -7.50 -0.28 -1.25
CA ALA A 21 -8.17 -1.45 -1.83
C ALA A 21 -7.21 -2.30 -2.66
N ARG A 22 -6.34 -1.66 -3.46
CA ARG A 22 -5.32 -2.31 -4.28
C ARG A 22 -4.25 -2.99 -3.45
N ASP A 23 -3.75 -2.32 -2.43
CA ASP A 23 -2.74 -2.89 -1.53
C ASP A 23 -3.29 -4.11 -0.80
N THR A 24 -4.51 -4.01 -0.27
CA THR A 24 -5.16 -5.14 0.41
C THR A 24 -5.38 -6.31 -0.55
N TRP A 25 -5.81 -6.04 -1.79
CA TRP A 25 -5.91 -7.04 -2.84
C TRP A 25 -4.55 -7.71 -3.09
N GLY A 26 -3.48 -6.92 -3.16
CA GLY A 26 -2.11 -7.40 -3.31
C GLY A 26 -1.70 -8.32 -2.17
N TYR A 27 -1.91 -7.92 -0.92
CA TYR A 27 -1.59 -8.73 0.25
C TYR A 27 -2.39 -10.03 0.33
N ILE A 28 -3.63 -10.04 -0.14
CA ILE A 28 -4.41 -11.27 -0.27
C ILE A 28 -3.81 -12.18 -1.35
N SER A 29 -3.38 -11.62 -2.48
CA SER A 29 -2.78 -12.40 -3.58
C SER A 29 -1.44 -13.02 -3.20
N LEU A 30 -0.66 -12.35 -2.34
CA LEU A 30 0.59 -12.85 -1.77
C LEU A 30 0.37 -13.83 -0.61
N GLY A 31 -0.86 -13.99 -0.14
CA GLY A 31 -1.19 -14.86 0.98
C GLY A 31 -0.89 -14.27 2.36
N TYR A 32 -0.55 -12.99 2.47
CA TYR A 32 -0.33 -12.30 3.75
C TYR A 32 -1.64 -12.07 4.51
N PHE A 33 -2.73 -11.88 3.78
CA PHE A 33 -4.07 -11.93 4.32
C PHE A 33 -4.85 -13.11 3.75
N ARG A 34 -5.67 -13.72 4.60
CA ARG A 34 -6.71 -14.69 4.23
C ARG A 34 -8.07 -14.05 4.40
N GLN A 35 -9.07 -14.52 3.66
CA GLN A 35 -10.44 -14.07 3.81
C GLN A 35 -11.27 -15.17 4.49
N LYS A 36 -12.05 -14.78 5.49
CA LYS A 36 -13.08 -15.66 6.06
C LYS A 36 -14.12 -15.94 4.99
N VAL A 37 -14.38 -17.21 4.72
CA VAL A 37 -15.46 -17.62 3.81
C VAL A 37 -16.78 -17.49 4.55
N ALA A 38 -17.69 -16.64 4.09
CA ALA A 38 -19.06 -16.63 4.56
C ALA A 38 -19.80 -17.89 4.02
N LYS A 39 -20.67 -18.46 4.85
CA LYS A 39 -21.36 -19.73 4.52
C LYS A 39 -22.08 -19.74 3.17
N ASP A 40 -22.46 -18.59 2.64
CA ASP A 40 -23.24 -18.39 1.43
C ASP A 40 -22.46 -17.77 0.26
N GLU A 41 -21.14 -17.58 0.39
CA GLU A 41 -20.29 -17.03 -0.67
C GLU A 41 -19.66 -18.15 -1.50
N VAL A 42 -20.08 -18.25 -2.76
CA VAL A 42 -19.44 -19.11 -3.76
C VAL A 42 -18.28 -18.33 -4.39
N GLY A 43 -17.06 -18.84 -4.24
CA GLY A 43 -15.84 -18.14 -4.67
C GLY A 43 -15.77 -17.90 -6.19
N SER A 44 -16.16 -18.88 -6.98
CA SER A 44 -16.20 -18.82 -8.44
C SER A 44 -17.12 -19.90 -8.96
N SER A 45 -17.90 -19.63 -10.00
CA SER A 45 -18.71 -20.66 -10.68
C SER A 45 -17.86 -21.76 -11.33
N THR A 46 -16.58 -21.48 -11.64
CA THR A 46 -15.68 -22.40 -12.34
C THR A 46 -14.64 -23.02 -11.39
N MET A 47 -14.27 -22.32 -10.30
CA MET A 47 -13.27 -22.75 -9.31
C MET A 47 -13.80 -22.49 -7.89
N PRO A 48 -14.59 -23.42 -7.31
CA PRO A 48 -15.26 -23.22 -6.01
C PRO A 48 -14.30 -22.97 -4.83
N HIS A 49 -13.03 -23.41 -4.96
CA HIS A 49 -11.99 -23.24 -3.95
C HIS A 49 -11.30 -21.87 -3.99
N LYS A 50 -11.57 -21.06 -5.04
CA LYS A 50 -10.97 -19.75 -5.20
C LYS A 50 -11.83 -18.68 -4.51
N VAL A 51 -11.31 -18.07 -3.46
CA VAL A 51 -11.93 -16.92 -2.80
C VAL A 51 -11.33 -15.64 -3.39
N ASN A 52 -12.14 -14.91 -4.18
CA ASN A 52 -11.71 -13.64 -4.75
C ASN A 52 -11.91 -12.50 -3.74
N PRO A 53 -11.03 -11.47 -3.72
CA PRO A 53 -11.17 -10.28 -2.88
C PRO A 53 -12.19 -9.29 -3.47
N ILE A 54 -13.39 -9.78 -3.80
CA ILE A 54 -14.44 -9.08 -4.55
C ILE A 54 -14.90 -7.78 -3.88
N ASP A 55 -14.85 -7.72 -2.55
CA ASP A 55 -15.25 -6.53 -1.81
C ASP A 55 -14.31 -5.35 -2.09
N PHE A 56 -13.01 -5.61 -2.23
CA PHE A 56 -11.99 -4.60 -2.58
C PHE A 56 -12.05 -4.23 -4.06
N GLU A 57 -12.25 -5.19 -4.95
CA GLU A 57 -12.43 -4.96 -6.39
C GLU A 57 -13.68 -4.12 -6.67
N ASN A 58 -14.78 -4.42 -5.98
CA ASN A 58 -16.03 -3.66 -6.05
C ASN A 58 -15.84 -2.22 -5.57
N ALA A 59 -15.11 -2.03 -4.47
CA ALA A 59 -14.83 -0.70 -3.95
C ALA A 59 -13.98 0.11 -4.93
N GLU A 60 -12.90 -0.45 -5.47
CA GLU A 60 -12.05 0.21 -6.46
C GLU A 60 -12.86 0.69 -7.67
N GLY A 61 -13.69 -0.19 -8.23
CA GLY A 61 -14.53 0.12 -9.39
C GLY A 61 -15.51 1.26 -9.12
N ASN A 62 -16.23 1.22 -7.99
CA ASN A 62 -17.18 2.26 -7.62
C ASN A 62 -16.52 3.61 -7.32
N LEU A 63 -15.36 3.62 -6.66
CA LEU A 63 -14.60 4.84 -6.40
C LEU A 63 -14.07 5.46 -7.70
N GLY A 64 -13.65 4.64 -8.66
CA GLY A 64 -13.24 5.10 -9.99
C GLY A 64 -14.40 5.79 -10.74
N MET A 65 -15.59 5.22 -10.69
CA MET A 65 -16.81 5.82 -11.27
C MET A 65 -17.16 7.14 -10.57
N ALA A 66 -17.11 7.16 -9.24
CA ALA A 66 -17.32 8.38 -8.47
C ALA A 66 -16.35 9.49 -8.86
N ASN A 67 -15.06 9.17 -8.98
CA ASN A 67 -14.02 10.14 -9.34
C ASN A 67 -14.24 10.73 -10.73
N ALA A 68 -14.65 9.94 -11.72
CA ALA A 68 -14.96 10.44 -13.05
C ALA A 68 -16.10 11.48 -13.04
N LEU A 69 -17.16 11.24 -12.25
CA LEU A 69 -18.25 12.19 -12.08
C LEU A 69 -17.82 13.44 -11.31
N LEU A 70 -17.10 13.27 -10.20
CA LEU A 70 -16.64 14.38 -9.36
C LEU A 70 -15.69 15.31 -10.10
N GLN A 71 -14.78 14.76 -10.92
CA GLN A 71 -13.90 15.56 -11.77
C GLN A 71 -14.69 16.38 -12.78
N HIS A 72 -15.66 15.75 -13.45
CA HIS A 72 -16.53 16.48 -14.37
C HIS A 72 -17.29 17.61 -13.65
N PHE A 73 -17.80 17.38 -12.43
CA PHE A 73 -18.48 18.41 -11.64
C PHE A 73 -17.52 19.57 -11.28
N ALA A 74 -16.30 19.26 -10.88
CA ALA A 74 -15.29 20.24 -10.53
C ALA A 74 -14.87 21.13 -11.70
N GLU A 75 -14.82 20.57 -12.91
CA GLU A 75 -14.48 21.29 -14.13
C GLU A 75 -15.66 22.10 -14.68
N LYS A 76 -16.86 21.52 -14.66
CA LYS A 76 -18.03 22.12 -15.32
C LYS A 76 -18.73 23.19 -14.49
N LEU A 77 -18.91 22.98 -13.18
CA LEU A 77 -19.75 23.84 -12.37
C LEU A 77 -19.19 25.25 -12.14
N PRO A 78 -17.89 25.50 -12.10
CA PRO A 78 -17.33 26.87 -12.05
C PRO A 78 -17.50 27.65 -13.35
N VAL A 79 -17.75 26.98 -14.48
CA VAL A 79 -17.82 27.60 -15.81
C VAL A 79 -19.28 27.81 -16.21
N SER A 80 -19.67 29.06 -16.37
CA SER A 80 -21.01 29.47 -16.79
C SER A 80 -20.94 30.39 -18.01
N ARG A 81 -21.97 30.33 -18.85
CA ARG A 81 -22.13 31.29 -19.95
C ARG A 81 -22.84 32.52 -19.44
N TRP A 82 -22.25 33.70 -19.70
CA TRP A 82 -22.84 34.97 -19.35
C TRP A 82 -23.28 35.04 -17.87
N GLN A 83 -24.51 35.39 -17.59
CA GLN A 83 -25.06 35.48 -16.24
C GLN A 83 -25.54 34.13 -15.71
N ARG A 84 -25.96 33.24 -16.59
CA ARG A 84 -26.45 31.92 -16.23
C ARG A 84 -26.38 30.91 -17.39
N ASP A 85 -26.00 29.68 -17.05
CA ASP A 85 -26.02 28.55 -17.94
C ASP A 85 -26.86 27.40 -17.31
N LEU A 86 -27.90 26.93 -18.01
CA LEU A 86 -28.77 25.86 -17.53
C LEU A 86 -28.14 24.47 -17.59
N THR A 87 -26.96 24.32 -18.18
CA THR A 87 -26.24 23.03 -18.16
C THR A 87 -25.82 22.64 -16.76
N ASP A 88 -25.66 23.57 -15.83
CA ASP A 88 -25.40 23.31 -14.43
C ASP A 88 -26.49 22.44 -13.79
N SER A 89 -27.75 22.71 -14.07
CA SER A 89 -28.85 21.96 -13.47
C SER A 89 -28.90 20.49 -13.94
N THR A 90 -28.47 20.20 -15.16
CA THR A 90 -28.34 18.83 -15.66
C THR A 90 -27.20 18.10 -14.91
N VAL A 91 -26.10 18.76 -14.72
CA VAL A 91 -24.91 18.19 -14.04
C VAL A 91 -25.18 17.95 -12.55
N GLN A 92 -25.76 18.94 -11.85
CA GLN A 92 -26.04 18.87 -10.42
C GLN A 92 -27.00 17.73 -10.04
N ARG A 93 -27.89 17.31 -10.91
CA ARG A 93 -28.78 16.15 -10.68
C ARG A 93 -28.02 14.84 -10.47
N ASN A 94 -26.76 14.78 -10.90
CA ASN A 94 -25.91 13.59 -10.78
C ASN A 94 -24.99 13.62 -9.55
N LEU A 95 -25.01 14.66 -8.72
CA LEU A 95 -24.21 14.71 -7.49
C LEU A 95 -24.52 13.53 -6.56
N GLY A 96 -25.81 13.21 -6.41
CA GLY A 96 -26.25 12.05 -5.61
C GLY A 96 -25.77 10.72 -6.17
N VAL A 97 -25.56 10.60 -7.47
CA VAL A 97 -25.01 9.38 -8.10
C VAL A 97 -23.56 9.15 -7.67
N ALA A 98 -22.73 10.21 -7.73
CA ALA A 98 -21.35 10.12 -7.26
C ALA A 98 -21.27 9.76 -5.76
N ALA A 99 -22.10 10.40 -4.93
CA ALA A 99 -22.20 10.08 -3.51
C ALA A 99 -22.65 8.63 -3.27
N GLY A 100 -23.61 8.13 -4.08
CA GLY A 100 -24.06 6.74 -4.04
C GLY A 100 -22.94 5.74 -4.33
N TYR A 101 -22.13 5.99 -5.36
CA TYR A 101 -20.94 5.16 -5.65
C TYR A 101 -19.95 5.14 -4.50
N ILE A 102 -19.66 6.30 -3.89
CA ILE A 102 -18.77 6.37 -2.73
C ILE A 102 -19.33 5.54 -1.57
N LEU A 103 -20.62 5.68 -1.27
CA LEU A 103 -21.26 4.96 -0.18
C LEU A 103 -21.22 3.44 -0.37
N ILE A 104 -21.49 2.96 -1.60
CA ILE A 104 -21.39 1.54 -1.95
C ILE A 104 -19.95 1.05 -1.74
N ALA A 105 -18.97 1.83 -2.20
CA ALA A 105 -17.55 1.49 -2.04
C ALA A 105 -17.15 1.41 -0.58
N LEU A 106 -17.54 2.37 0.25
CA LEU A 106 -17.26 2.37 1.69
C LEU A 106 -17.84 1.15 2.40
N GLN A 107 -19.08 0.81 2.09
CA GLN A 107 -19.72 -0.39 2.65
C GLN A 107 -19.00 -1.66 2.20
N SER A 108 -18.58 -1.72 0.94
CA SER A 108 -17.80 -2.83 0.41
C SER A 108 -16.45 -2.98 1.11
N LEU A 109 -15.71 -1.87 1.31
CA LEU A 109 -14.44 -1.86 2.05
C LEU A 109 -14.63 -2.35 3.49
N LEU A 110 -15.63 -1.84 4.21
CA LEU A 110 -15.93 -2.26 5.59
C LEU A 110 -16.23 -3.75 5.66
N LYS A 111 -17.02 -4.26 4.71
CA LYS A 111 -17.32 -5.70 4.61
C LYS A 111 -16.04 -6.51 4.35
N GLY A 112 -15.21 -6.05 3.40
CA GLY A 112 -13.96 -6.71 3.05
C GLY A 112 -12.98 -6.76 4.22
N VAL A 113 -12.77 -5.64 4.91
CA VAL A 113 -11.90 -5.56 6.11
C VAL A 113 -12.39 -6.50 7.22
N GLY A 114 -13.70 -6.59 7.45
CA GLY A 114 -14.28 -7.51 8.43
C GLY A 114 -14.03 -9.00 8.16
N LYS A 115 -13.65 -9.36 6.92
CA LYS A 115 -13.31 -10.72 6.52
C LYS A 115 -11.82 -11.02 6.63
N LEU A 116 -10.95 -10.02 6.74
CA LEU A 116 -9.51 -10.22 6.73
C LEU A 116 -9.02 -10.97 7.97
N GLN A 117 -8.09 -11.87 7.75
CA GLN A 117 -7.30 -12.56 8.76
C GLN A 117 -5.82 -12.47 8.37
N VAL A 118 -4.99 -12.02 9.29
CA VAL A 118 -3.53 -12.00 9.09
C VAL A 118 -3.00 -13.44 9.01
N ASN A 119 -2.14 -13.69 8.05
CA ASN A 119 -1.38 -14.94 7.92
C ASN A 119 0.06 -14.68 8.40
N GLU A 120 0.23 -14.69 9.72
CA GLU A 120 1.52 -14.39 10.35
C GLU A 120 2.64 -15.30 9.85
N GLU A 121 2.36 -16.59 9.61
CA GLU A 121 3.33 -17.56 9.13
C GLU A 121 3.91 -17.17 7.76
N ALA A 122 3.06 -16.76 6.81
CA ALA A 122 3.52 -16.35 5.48
C ALA A 122 4.34 -15.05 5.56
N ILE A 123 3.88 -14.08 6.35
CA ILE A 123 4.61 -12.81 6.53
C ILE A 123 5.97 -13.06 7.18
N GLN A 124 6.02 -13.87 8.23
CA GLN A 124 7.28 -14.18 8.92
C GLN A 124 8.26 -14.93 8.02
N ALA A 125 7.77 -15.88 7.22
CA ALA A 125 8.62 -16.63 6.29
C ALA A 125 9.27 -15.71 5.24
N ASP A 126 8.49 -14.79 4.65
CA ASP A 126 8.99 -13.87 3.63
C ASP A 126 9.96 -12.83 4.24
N VAL A 127 9.62 -12.28 5.40
CA VAL A 127 10.48 -11.31 6.08
C VAL A 127 11.80 -11.97 6.51
N ALA A 128 11.76 -13.17 7.10
CA ALA A 128 12.96 -13.89 7.55
C ALA A 128 13.92 -14.24 6.40
N ALA A 129 13.40 -14.36 5.17
CA ALA A 129 14.21 -14.61 3.97
C ALA A 129 14.83 -13.34 3.37
N ALA A 130 14.31 -12.15 3.69
CA ALA A 130 14.63 -10.89 3.00
C ALA A 130 15.88 -10.18 3.58
N TRP A 131 17.01 -10.87 3.67
CA TRP A 131 18.26 -10.31 4.24
C TRP A 131 18.81 -9.12 3.47
N GLU A 132 18.47 -8.96 2.19
CA GLU A 132 18.86 -7.83 1.35
C GLU A 132 18.33 -6.48 1.86
N VAL A 133 17.24 -6.43 2.62
CA VAL A 133 16.69 -5.19 3.17
C VAL A 133 17.66 -4.52 4.14
N LEU A 134 18.53 -5.28 4.78
CA LEU A 134 19.56 -4.76 5.71
C LEU A 134 20.71 -4.06 4.98
N ALA A 135 20.83 -4.20 3.67
CA ALA A 135 21.84 -3.50 2.88
C ALA A 135 21.76 -1.98 3.03
N GLU A 136 20.54 -1.44 3.22
CA GLU A 136 20.33 -0.01 3.48
C GLU A 136 20.98 0.42 4.80
N ALA A 137 20.76 -0.32 5.88
CA ALA A 137 21.34 -0.04 7.19
C ALA A 137 22.88 -0.08 7.13
N VAL A 138 23.44 -1.10 6.48
CA VAL A 138 24.89 -1.26 6.30
C VAL A 138 25.45 -0.10 5.47
N GLN A 139 24.82 0.25 4.36
CA GLN A 139 25.23 1.37 3.52
C GLN A 139 25.22 2.70 4.26
N THR A 140 24.21 2.94 5.08
CA THR A 140 24.09 4.17 5.88
C THR A 140 25.23 4.28 6.87
N VAL A 141 25.59 3.19 7.53
CA VAL A 141 26.75 3.16 8.46
C VAL A 141 28.06 3.34 7.71
N MET A 142 28.24 2.68 6.57
CA MET A 142 29.43 2.87 5.73
C MET A 142 29.62 4.34 5.33
N ARG A 143 28.55 5.03 4.91
CA ARG A 143 28.60 6.46 4.58
C ARG A 143 28.96 7.32 5.78
N ARG A 144 28.40 7.04 6.95
CA ARG A 144 28.68 7.74 8.20
C ARG A 144 30.17 7.68 8.58
N TYR A 145 30.82 6.56 8.31
CA TYR A 145 32.24 6.35 8.63
C TYR A 145 33.18 6.59 7.44
N GLY A 146 32.70 7.21 6.37
CA GLY A 146 33.53 7.61 5.23
C GLY A 146 34.10 6.46 4.40
N ILE A 147 33.50 5.27 4.47
CA ILE A 147 33.89 4.14 3.62
C ILE A 147 33.69 4.53 2.15
N PRO A 148 34.73 4.44 1.30
CA PRO A 148 34.60 4.80 -0.10
C PRO A 148 33.69 3.82 -0.86
N GLU A 149 32.92 4.35 -1.80
CA GLU A 149 32.07 3.59 -2.73
C GLU A 149 31.12 2.57 -2.04
N PRO A 150 30.34 2.99 -1.02
CA PRO A 150 29.53 2.06 -0.23
C PRO A 150 28.48 1.33 -1.09
N TYR A 151 27.88 2.02 -2.06
CA TYR A 151 26.92 1.43 -2.97
C TYR A 151 27.54 0.36 -3.87
N GLU A 152 28.70 0.64 -4.48
CA GLU A 152 29.37 -0.30 -5.38
C GLU A 152 29.83 -1.56 -4.65
N LYS A 153 30.31 -1.42 -3.40
CA LYS A 153 30.70 -2.56 -2.55
C LYS A 153 29.49 -3.45 -2.24
N LEU A 154 28.35 -2.88 -1.87
CA LEU A 154 27.13 -3.65 -1.63
C LEU A 154 26.56 -4.26 -2.92
N LYS A 155 26.59 -3.52 -4.02
CA LYS A 155 26.18 -4.02 -5.33
C LYS A 155 27.03 -5.22 -5.78
N ALA A 156 28.33 -5.18 -5.52
CA ALA A 156 29.21 -6.32 -5.78
C ALA A 156 28.84 -7.56 -4.95
N LEU A 157 28.44 -7.34 -3.68
CA LEU A 157 27.98 -8.40 -2.79
C LEU A 157 26.67 -9.06 -3.26
N THR A 158 25.73 -8.26 -3.81
CA THR A 158 24.40 -8.72 -4.20
C THR A 158 24.34 -9.22 -5.64
N ARG A 159 25.39 -9.02 -6.44
CA ARG A 159 25.38 -9.29 -7.87
C ARG A 159 25.35 -10.79 -8.17
N GLY A 160 24.22 -11.26 -8.68
CA GLY A 160 24.04 -12.63 -9.17
C GLY A 160 23.82 -13.70 -8.11
N GLN A 161 23.64 -13.31 -6.85
CA GLN A 161 23.31 -14.24 -5.76
C GLN A 161 22.35 -13.61 -4.74
N ALA A 162 21.57 -14.45 -4.08
CA ALA A 162 20.73 -14.02 -2.96
C ALA A 162 21.60 -13.59 -1.78
N VAL A 163 21.23 -12.50 -1.12
CA VAL A 163 21.90 -12.08 0.12
C VAL A 163 21.40 -12.95 1.25
N THR A 164 22.32 -13.74 1.81
CA THR A 164 22.03 -14.54 3.00
C THR A 164 22.60 -13.88 4.25
N ARG A 165 22.18 -14.36 5.41
CA ARG A 165 22.73 -13.94 6.70
C ARG A 165 24.26 -14.02 6.72
N ASP A 166 24.82 -15.15 6.34
CA ASP A 166 26.25 -15.41 6.43
C ASP A 166 27.07 -14.50 5.50
N ILE A 167 26.54 -14.26 4.28
CA ILE A 167 27.16 -13.34 3.32
C ILE A 167 27.18 -11.92 3.89
N LEU A 168 26.05 -11.45 4.44
CA LEU A 168 25.95 -10.10 4.99
C LEU A 168 26.84 -9.95 6.25
N GLN A 169 26.85 -10.93 7.14
CA GLN A 169 27.69 -10.90 8.35
C GLN A 169 29.18 -10.89 8.00
N THR A 170 29.61 -11.74 7.07
CA THR A 170 31.00 -11.75 6.58
C THR A 170 31.40 -10.40 6.00
N PHE A 171 30.50 -9.77 5.25
CA PHE A 171 30.73 -8.44 4.71
C PHE A 171 30.85 -7.38 5.81
N ILE A 172 29.96 -7.37 6.81
CA ILE A 172 30.01 -6.43 7.95
C ILE A 172 31.33 -6.59 8.72
N ASP A 173 31.79 -7.82 8.94
CA ASP A 173 33.04 -8.08 9.64
C ASP A 173 34.26 -7.56 8.87
N SER A 174 34.22 -7.52 7.56
CA SER A 174 35.27 -6.98 6.70
C SER A 174 35.36 -5.45 6.69
N LEU A 175 34.31 -4.73 7.16
CA LEU A 175 34.30 -3.27 7.12
C LEU A 175 35.24 -2.65 8.14
N GLU A 176 35.93 -1.57 7.77
CA GLU A 176 36.76 -0.76 8.66
C GLU A 176 35.94 0.30 9.40
N ILE A 177 35.08 -0.16 10.31
CA ILE A 177 34.17 0.67 11.14
C ILE A 177 34.37 0.29 12.63
N PRO A 178 33.95 1.16 13.58
CA PRO A 178 34.08 0.87 15.01
C PRO A 178 33.43 -0.46 15.41
N ALA A 179 34.04 -1.19 16.34
CA ALA A 179 33.56 -2.48 16.81
C ALA A 179 32.10 -2.41 17.39
N SER A 180 31.77 -1.30 18.02
CA SER A 180 30.39 -1.06 18.51
C SER A 180 29.35 -1.04 17.38
N GLU A 181 29.68 -0.43 16.24
CA GLU A 181 28.80 -0.38 15.08
C GLU A 181 28.72 -1.73 14.36
N LYS A 182 29.85 -2.46 14.24
CA LYS A 182 29.82 -3.85 13.74
C LYS A 182 28.88 -4.69 14.58
N LYS A 183 29.04 -4.66 15.91
CA LYS A 183 28.16 -5.41 16.82
C LYS A 183 26.67 -5.04 16.61
N ARG A 184 26.37 -3.75 16.47
CA ARG A 184 25.01 -3.27 16.22
C ARG A 184 24.44 -3.81 14.91
N LEU A 185 25.21 -3.74 13.82
CA LEU A 185 24.79 -4.26 12.52
C LEU A 185 24.61 -5.78 12.54
N LEU A 186 25.48 -6.53 13.20
CA LEU A 186 25.39 -7.99 13.31
C LEU A 186 24.20 -8.49 14.14
N THR A 187 23.62 -7.62 14.98
CA THR A 187 22.38 -7.93 15.73
C THR A 187 21.11 -7.65 14.97
N LEU A 188 21.17 -6.92 13.84
CA LEU A 188 20.00 -6.65 13.02
C LEU A 188 19.53 -7.91 12.30
N THR A 189 18.24 -8.08 12.25
CA THR A 189 17.57 -9.07 11.40
C THR A 189 16.48 -8.36 10.58
N PRO A 190 16.04 -8.93 9.45
CA PRO A 190 14.95 -8.34 8.70
C PRO A 190 13.71 -8.04 9.55
N GLU A 191 13.37 -8.92 10.48
CA GLU A 191 12.21 -8.78 11.38
C GLU A 191 12.36 -7.62 12.37
N THR A 192 13.59 -7.28 12.74
CA THR A 192 13.87 -6.19 13.71
C THR A 192 14.11 -4.84 13.02
N TYR A 193 14.30 -4.83 11.70
CA TYR A 193 14.56 -3.61 10.93
C TYR A 193 13.27 -2.93 10.48
N ILE A 194 12.41 -2.59 11.44
CA ILE A 194 11.07 -2.00 11.20
C ILE A 194 11.01 -0.48 11.44
N GLY A 195 12.11 0.14 11.84
CA GLY A 195 12.14 1.58 12.14
C GLY A 195 11.13 1.97 13.21
N LEU A 196 10.25 2.92 12.88
CA LEU A 196 9.20 3.41 13.77
C LEU A 196 7.81 2.82 13.48
N ALA A 197 7.69 1.82 12.62
CA ALA A 197 6.41 1.30 12.15
C ALA A 197 5.51 0.81 13.29
N ASP A 198 6.06 0.09 14.28
CA ASP A 198 5.30 -0.39 15.45
C ASP A 198 4.73 0.78 16.27
N LYS A 199 5.54 1.82 16.51
CA LYS A 199 5.09 3.03 17.21
C LYS A 199 4.01 3.76 16.42
N GLN A 200 4.22 3.98 15.12
CA GLN A 200 3.28 4.68 14.27
C GLN A 200 1.93 3.95 14.17
N ALA A 201 1.95 2.61 14.12
CA ALA A 201 0.72 1.82 14.07
C ALA A 201 -0.08 1.86 15.40
N ARG A 202 0.58 2.11 16.53
CA ARG A 202 -0.11 2.22 17.84
C ARG A 202 -0.59 3.63 18.16
N ASP A 203 0.00 4.64 17.57
CA ASP A 203 -0.30 6.06 17.82
C ASP A 203 -1.44 6.60 16.92
N LEU A 204 -2.16 5.73 16.16
CA LEU A 204 -3.29 6.07 15.27
C LEU A 204 -4.61 6.25 16.03
#